data_f51f919fde8e24ead34c47d029e4e253
#
_entry.id   f51f919fde8e24ead34c47d029e4e253
#
_cell.length_a   1.000
_cell.length_b   1.000
_cell.length_c   1.000
_cell.angle_alpha   90.00
_cell.angle_beta   90.00
_cell.angle_gamma   90.00
#
_symmetry.space_group_name_H-M   'P 1'
#
loop_
_entity.id
_entity.type
_entity.pdbx_description
1 polymer ?
#
loop_
_entity_poly.entity_id
_entity_poly.type
_entity_poly.pdbx_seq_one_letter_code
_entity_poly.pdbx_strand_id
1 'polypeptide(L)'
;MQLFRPIAGLSINFYGPVQLLGDRFADFYVNHPADEPDQEIEFITRSPASHNYGQVLLRNSDMTIFENSDRYVVLFPQMSNIHEVHMTLDGSYVRFYCSNAVTDQTTENLFHALRLFFLFLAQQNGLFAIHSASILYREKAWLFSGHSGMGKSTHTGLWHQLLGTPFLNGDLNLLGIHENRIMVYGIPWCGTSGIYTIKTY
;
A
#
# COMPACT_ATOMS: atom_id res chain seq x y z
N MET A 1 -0.06 9.04 -17.34
CA MET A 1 0.11 7.64 -16.94
C MET A 1 1.44 7.56 -16.24
N GLN A 2 1.51 7.04 -15.05
CA GLN A 2 2.75 6.79 -14.33
C GLN A 2 2.77 5.35 -13.85
N LEU A 3 3.95 4.78 -13.72
CA LEU A 3 4.16 3.36 -13.70
C LEU A 3 5.04 3.00 -12.53
N PHE A 4 4.74 1.87 -11.94
CA PHE A 4 5.47 1.35 -10.81
C PHE A 4 6.27 0.12 -11.20
N ARG A 5 7.46 0.00 -10.64
CA ARG A 5 8.12 -1.32 -10.58
C ARG A 5 7.16 -2.28 -9.89
N PRO A 6 7.09 -3.53 -10.33
CA PRO A 6 6.29 -4.51 -9.63
C PRO A 6 6.63 -4.52 -8.13
N ILE A 7 5.62 -4.36 -7.31
CA ILE A 7 5.73 -4.46 -5.85
C ILE A 7 5.39 -5.91 -5.50
N ALA A 8 6.36 -6.66 -5.02
CA ALA A 8 6.18 -8.09 -4.74
C ALA A 8 5.74 -8.92 -5.95
N GLY A 9 6.16 -8.53 -7.16
CA GLY A 9 5.75 -9.16 -8.41
C GLY A 9 4.44 -8.64 -9.00
N LEU A 10 3.67 -7.82 -8.26
CA LEU A 10 2.40 -7.24 -8.72
C LEU A 10 2.63 -5.93 -9.45
N SER A 11 2.14 -5.83 -10.66
CA SER A 11 2.24 -4.65 -11.53
C SER A 11 1.03 -3.74 -11.37
N ILE A 12 1.27 -2.44 -11.19
CA ILE A 12 0.22 -1.45 -10.98
C ILE A 12 0.41 -0.28 -11.94
N ASN A 13 -0.62 0.05 -12.70
CA ASN A 13 -0.65 1.24 -13.54
C ASN A 13 -1.51 2.33 -12.89
N PHE A 14 -1.01 3.57 -12.93
CA PHE A 14 -1.72 4.74 -12.40
C PHE A 14 -2.13 5.70 -13.51
N TYR A 15 -3.36 6.18 -13.47
CA TYR A 15 -3.94 7.14 -14.39
C TYR A 15 -4.43 8.37 -13.64
N GLY A 16 -4.03 9.57 -14.08
CA GLY A 16 -4.46 10.84 -13.49
C GLY A 16 -3.29 11.75 -13.10
N PRO A 17 -3.53 12.75 -12.24
CA PRO A 17 -2.51 13.70 -11.81
C PRO A 17 -1.46 13.03 -10.92
N VAL A 18 -0.26 12.85 -11.45
CA VAL A 18 0.85 12.17 -10.76
C VAL A 18 1.27 12.88 -9.48
N GLN A 19 1.11 14.20 -9.43
CA GLN A 19 1.43 15.02 -8.28
C GLN A 19 0.68 14.58 -7.00
N LEU A 20 -0.47 13.90 -7.17
CA LEU A 20 -1.22 13.34 -6.06
C LEU A 20 -0.52 12.18 -5.35
N LEU A 21 0.44 11.52 -6.01
CA LEU A 21 1.18 10.38 -5.42
C LEU A 21 2.32 10.83 -4.51
N GLY A 22 2.83 12.07 -4.66
CA GLY A 22 3.95 12.58 -3.89
C GLY A 22 5.25 11.78 -4.11
N ASP A 23 6.26 12.08 -3.29
CA ASP A 23 7.60 11.48 -3.41
C ASP A 23 7.72 10.09 -2.76
N ARG A 24 6.73 9.66 -1.99
CA ARG A 24 6.75 8.38 -1.26
C ARG A 24 6.86 7.15 -2.16
N PHE A 25 6.50 7.29 -3.43
CA PHE A 25 6.60 6.24 -4.43
C PHE A 25 7.76 6.43 -5.40
N ALA A 26 8.62 7.43 -5.21
CA ALA A 26 9.66 7.80 -6.18
C ALA A 26 10.56 6.62 -6.59
N ASP A 27 10.95 5.76 -5.65
CA ASP A 27 11.80 4.60 -5.90
C ASP A 27 11.10 3.49 -6.71
N PHE A 28 9.78 3.54 -6.79
CA PHE A 28 8.98 2.57 -7.52
C PHE A 28 8.59 3.05 -8.92
N TYR A 29 8.86 4.30 -9.29
CA TYR A 29 8.52 4.80 -10.61
C TYR A 29 9.37 4.15 -11.71
N VAL A 30 8.71 3.77 -12.81
CA VAL A 30 9.36 3.29 -14.04
C VAL A 30 8.76 3.97 -15.26
N ASN A 31 9.50 3.96 -16.38
CA ASN A 31 9.12 4.70 -17.58
C ASN A 31 8.17 3.93 -18.53
N HIS A 32 7.93 2.65 -18.28
CA HIS A 32 7.12 1.81 -19.15
C HIS A 32 5.98 1.14 -18.38
N PRO A 33 4.72 1.22 -18.87
CA PRO A 33 3.59 0.50 -18.27
C PRO A 33 3.76 -0.99 -18.39
N ALA A 34 3.11 -1.72 -17.49
CA ALA A 34 2.79 -3.10 -17.77
C ALA A 34 1.70 -3.13 -18.87
N ASP A 35 1.86 -3.98 -19.87
CA ASP A 35 0.85 -4.14 -20.91
C ASP A 35 -0.43 -4.74 -20.31
N GLU A 36 -0.29 -5.67 -19.36
CA GLU A 36 -1.37 -6.29 -18.59
C GLU A 36 -1.06 -6.12 -17.09
N PRO A 37 -1.47 -5.00 -16.45
CA PRO A 37 -1.24 -4.80 -15.03
C PRO A 37 -2.18 -5.67 -14.17
N ASP A 38 -1.69 -6.07 -13.00
CA ASP A 38 -2.52 -6.75 -12.00
C ASP A 38 -3.57 -5.81 -11.39
N GLN A 39 -3.27 -4.50 -11.37
CA GLN A 39 -4.22 -3.48 -10.91
C GLN A 39 -4.04 -2.18 -11.70
N GLU A 40 -5.17 -1.59 -12.08
CA GLU A 40 -5.24 -0.24 -12.59
C GLU A 40 -5.86 0.70 -11.55
N ILE A 41 -5.20 1.83 -11.29
CA ILE A 41 -5.68 2.85 -10.35
C ILE A 41 -5.88 4.15 -11.09
N GLU A 42 -7.10 4.67 -11.06
CA GLU A 42 -7.47 5.94 -11.69
C GLU A 42 -7.82 7.00 -10.64
N PHE A 43 -7.28 8.21 -10.81
CA PHE A 43 -7.64 9.39 -10.02
C PHE A 43 -8.54 10.31 -10.81
N ILE A 44 -9.74 10.58 -10.31
CA ILE A 44 -10.72 11.49 -10.87
C ILE A 44 -10.92 12.65 -9.91
N THR A 45 -10.61 13.87 -10.37
CA THR A 45 -10.71 15.10 -9.57
C THR A 45 -12.11 15.70 -9.64
N ARG A 46 -13.11 14.93 -9.32
CA ARG A 46 -14.52 15.37 -9.23
C ARG A 46 -15.26 14.50 -8.22
N SER A 47 -16.41 14.97 -7.77
CA SER A 47 -17.33 14.12 -6.99
C SER A 47 -17.92 13.03 -7.88
N PRO A 48 -18.18 11.84 -7.35
CA PRO A 48 -18.86 10.79 -8.07
C PRO A 48 -20.31 11.17 -8.37
N ALA A 49 -20.90 10.51 -9.37
CA ALA A 49 -22.34 10.58 -9.58
C ALA A 49 -23.08 9.87 -8.42
N SER A 50 -24.28 10.33 -8.11
CA SER A 50 -25.14 9.63 -7.12
C SER A 50 -25.39 8.19 -7.55
N HIS A 51 -25.22 7.25 -6.65
CA HIS A 51 -25.42 5.81 -6.86
C HIS A 51 -25.87 5.11 -5.58
N ASN A 52 -26.27 3.86 -5.72
CA ASN A 52 -26.56 3.01 -4.56
C ASN A 52 -25.25 2.42 -4.02
N TYR A 53 -24.95 2.66 -2.76
CA TYR A 53 -23.76 2.10 -2.11
C TYR A 53 -23.82 0.58 -1.94
N GLY A 54 -25.02 0.01 -1.75
CA GLY A 54 -25.18 -1.42 -1.46
C GLY A 54 -25.16 -1.74 0.03
N GLN A 55 -24.72 -2.95 0.37
CA GLN A 55 -24.67 -3.46 1.74
C GLN A 55 -23.41 -2.99 2.46
N VAL A 56 -23.52 -2.62 3.73
CA VAL A 56 -22.34 -2.32 4.57
C VAL A 56 -21.64 -3.62 4.94
N LEU A 57 -20.37 -3.75 4.55
CA LEU A 57 -19.51 -4.86 4.97
C LEU A 57 -18.70 -4.53 6.23
N LEU A 58 -18.19 -3.31 6.31
CA LEU A 58 -17.37 -2.85 7.43
C LEU A 58 -17.69 -1.40 7.74
N ARG A 59 -17.75 -1.07 9.02
CA ARG A 59 -17.78 0.32 9.49
C ARG A 59 -16.98 0.46 10.77
N ASN A 60 -16.02 1.39 10.74
CA ASN A 60 -15.24 1.80 11.92
C ASN A 60 -14.93 3.32 11.84
N SER A 61 -14.05 3.82 12.71
CA SER A 61 -13.63 5.24 12.72
C SER A 61 -12.89 5.68 11.45
N ASP A 62 -12.23 4.76 10.78
CA ASP A 62 -11.28 5.06 9.70
C ASP A 62 -11.93 4.93 8.32
N MET A 63 -12.87 3.98 8.17
CA MET A 63 -13.50 3.72 6.89
C MET A 63 -14.89 3.08 7.02
N THR A 64 -15.68 3.23 5.97
CA THR A 64 -16.86 2.42 5.73
C THR A 64 -16.73 1.75 4.37
N ILE A 65 -16.88 0.43 4.32
CA ILE A 65 -16.85 -0.36 3.09
C ILE A 65 -18.25 -0.87 2.81
N PHE A 66 -18.72 -0.61 1.59
CA PHE A 66 -19.96 -1.13 1.06
C PHE A 66 -19.67 -2.11 -0.07
N GLU A 67 -20.55 -3.06 -0.27
CA GLU A 67 -20.55 -3.98 -1.40
C GLU A 67 -21.86 -3.88 -2.15
N ASN A 68 -21.78 -3.81 -3.46
CA ASN A 68 -22.93 -4.02 -4.34
C ASN A 68 -22.61 -5.11 -5.37
N SER A 69 -23.45 -5.27 -6.40
CA SER A 69 -23.35 -6.38 -7.35
C SER A 69 -22.07 -6.40 -8.21
N ASP A 70 -21.36 -5.27 -8.34
CA ASP A 70 -20.24 -5.12 -9.27
C ASP A 70 -18.96 -4.54 -8.64
N ARG A 71 -19.06 -3.96 -7.42
CA ARG A 71 -17.90 -3.28 -6.81
C ARG A 71 -18.00 -3.15 -5.29
N TYR A 72 -16.86 -2.83 -4.71
CA TYR A 72 -16.77 -2.22 -3.38
C TYR A 72 -16.77 -0.69 -3.50
N VAL A 73 -17.42 -0.01 -2.55
CA VAL A 73 -17.32 1.44 -2.37
C VAL A 73 -16.77 1.72 -0.98
N VAL A 74 -15.68 2.49 -0.92
CA VAL A 74 -14.99 2.80 0.33
C VAL A 74 -15.05 4.30 0.60
N LEU A 75 -15.52 4.66 1.79
CA LEU A 75 -15.52 6.01 2.31
C LEU A 75 -14.48 6.14 3.42
N PHE A 76 -13.74 7.26 3.43
CA PHE A 76 -12.75 7.60 4.45
C PHE A 76 -13.18 8.87 5.19
N PRO A 77 -13.91 8.78 6.32
CA PRO A 77 -14.47 9.95 7.02
C PRO A 77 -13.43 10.97 7.46
N GLN A 78 -12.19 10.53 7.71
CA GLN A 78 -11.09 11.39 8.16
C GLN A 78 -10.25 11.98 7.01
N MET A 79 -10.52 11.61 5.75
CA MET A 79 -9.76 12.02 4.58
C MET A 79 -10.63 12.90 3.66
N SER A 80 -10.82 14.16 4.03
CA SER A 80 -11.75 15.08 3.33
C SER A 80 -11.43 15.32 1.85
N ASN A 81 -10.19 15.04 1.42
CA ASN A 81 -9.76 15.13 0.03
C ASN A 81 -10.12 13.90 -0.82
N ILE A 82 -10.53 12.79 -0.20
CA ILE A 82 -11.02 11.59 -0.89
C ILE A 82 -12.53 11.53 -0.68
N HIS A 83 -13.28 11.73 -1.74
CA HIS A 83 -14.75 11.70 -1.67
C HIS A 83 -15.25 10.28 -1.48
N GLU A 84 -14.80 9.37 -2.34
CA GLU A 84 -15.00 7.92 -2.22
C GLU A 84 -14.06 7.17 -3.16
N VAL A 85 -13.91 5.88 -2.95
CA VAL A 85 -13.13 5.00 -3.81
C VAL A 85 -13.99 3.82 -4.25
N HIS A 86 -13.98 3.51 -5.53
CA HIS A 86 -14.61 2.33 -6.12
C HIS A 86 -13.56 1.31 -6.47
N MET A 87 -13.78 0.06 -6.16
CA MET A 87 -12.91 -1.05 -6.54
C MET A 87 -13.75 -2.20 -7.08
N THR A 88 -13.36 -2.80 -8.20
CA THR A 88 -13.98 -4.05 -8.70
C THR A 88 -13.85 -5.18 -7.67
N LEU A 89 -14.76 -6.16 -7.71
CA LEU A 89 -14.78 -7.23 -6.71
C LEU A 89 -13.50 -8.09 -6.72
N ASP A 90 -12.84 -8.19 -7.87
CA ASP A 90 -11.55 -8.87 -8.03
C ASP A 90 -10.33 -7.99 -7.67
N GLY A 91 -10.53 -6.70 -7.43
CA GLY A 91 -9.47 -5.75 -7.11
C GLY A 91 -8.63 -5.29 -8.29
N SER A 92 -8.94 -5.67 -9.53
CA SER A 92 -8.15 -5.33 -10.71
C SER A 92 -8.24 -3.86 -11.11
N TYR A 93 -9.32 -3.18 -10.76
CA TYR A 93 -9.52 -1.78 -11.07
C TYR A 93 -9.98 -0.98 -9.86
N VAL A 94 -9.31 0.15 -9.60
CA VAL A 94 -9.61 1.06 -8.49
C VAL A 94 -9.75 2.48 -9.00
N ARG A 95 -10.82 3.15 -8.63
CA ARG A 95 -11.08 4.54 -9.00
C ARG A 95 -11.25 5.42 -7.77
N PHE A 96 -10.35 6.37 -7.60
CA PHE A 96 -10.40 7.40 -6.58
C PHE A 96 -11.14 8.63 -7.07
N TYR A 97 -12.19 9.01 -6.39
CA TYR A 97 -12.83 10.31 -6.53
C TYR A 97 -12.28 11.25 -5.47
N CYS A 98 -11.48 12.22 -5.87
CA CYS A 98 -10.77 13.09 -4.94
C CYS A 98 -10.81 14.56 -5.36
N SER A 99 -10.46 15.46 -4.43
CA SER A 99 -10.23 16.86 -4.75
C SER A 99 -8.94 17.00 -5.57
N ASN A 100 -8.85 18.06 -6.36
CA ASN A 100 -7.65 18.37 -7.14
C ASN A 100 -6.59 19.15 -6.35
N ALA A 101 -6.82 19.42 -5.08
CA ALA A 101 -5.85 20.08 -4.24
C ALA A 101 -4.66 19.16 -3.97
N VAL A 102 -3.45 19.64 -4.25
CA VAL A 102 -2.19 18.95 -3.97
C VAL A 102 -1.54 19.64 -2.78
N THR A 103 -1.58 19.01 -1.63
CA THR A 103 -0.94 19.45 -0.38
C THR A 103 -0.28 18.24 0.26
N ASP A 104 0.63 18.43 1.21
CA ASP A 104 1.25 17.32 1.93
C ASP A 104 0.21 16.41 2.58
N GLN A 105 -0.87 16.98 3.14
CA GLN A 105 -1.95 16.21 3.73
C GLN A 105 -2.71 15.38 2.69
N THR A 106 -2.96 15.92 1.50
CA THR A 106 -3.69 15.18 0.45
C THR A 106 -2.86 14.03 -0.11
N THR A 107 -1.56 14.22 -0.31
CA THR A 107 -0.65 13.17 -0.76
C THR A 107 -0.48 12.08 0.30
N GLU A 108 -0.39 12.44 1.59
CA GLU A 108 -0.31 11.49 2.70
C GLU A 108 -1.59 10.65 2.83
N ASN A 109 -2.77 11.27 2.73
CA ASN A 109 -4.05 10.56 2.76
C ASN A 109 -4.15 9.55 1.60
N LEU A 110 -3.76 9.95 0.39
CA LEU A 110 -3.75 9.04 -0.77
C LEU A 110 -2.74 7.91 -0.59
N PHE A 111 -1.55 8.18 -0.06
CA PHE A 111 -0.57 7.16 0.25
C PHE A 111 -1.13 6.09 1.21
N HIS A 112 -1.83 6.51 2.26
CA HIS A 112 -2.46 5.59 3.21
C HIS A 112 -3.67 4.85 2.60
N ALA A 113 -4.50 5.53 1.83
CA ALA A 113 -5.64 4.89 1.17
C ALA A 113 -5.20 3.86 0.13
N LEU A 114 -4.19 4.16 -0.70
CA LEU A 114 -3.61 3.24 -1.68
C LEU A 114 -3.12 1.94 -1.05
N ARG A 115 -2.58 2.00 0.17
CA ARG A 115 -2.17 0.80 0.92
C ARG A 115 -3.30 -0.23 1.04
N LEU A 116 -4.53 0.21 1.34
CA LEU A 116 -5.66 -0.69 1.50
C LEU A 116 -5.92 -1.50 0.22
N PHE A 117 -5.95 -0.83 -0.93
CA PHE A 117 -6.27 -1.47 -2.21
C PHE A 117 -5.13 -2.35 -2.70
N PHE A 118 -3.87 -1.93 -2.49
CA PHE A 118 -2.71 -2.77 -2.74
C PHE A 118 -2.71 -4.03 -1.88
N LEU A 119 -3.00 -3.92 -0.60
CA LEU A 119 -3.04 -5.08 0.30
C LEU A 119 -4.19 -6.04 -0.04
N PHE A 120 -5.32 -5.53 -0.52
CA PHE A 120 -6.39 -6.36 -1.04
C PHE A 120 -5.90 -7.18 -2.26
N LEU A 121 -5.29 -6.53 -3.25
CA LEU A 121 -4.70 -7.20 -4.41
C LEU A 121 -3.64 -8.23 -3.98
N ALA A 122 -2.74 -7.85 -3.08
CA ALA A 122 -1.68 -8.71 -2.57
C ALA A 122 -2.25 -9.99 -1.93
N GLN A 123 -3.32 -9.86 -1.13
CA GLN A 123 -3.98 -10.98 -0.49
C GLN A 123 -4.63 -11.93 -1.51
N GLN A 124 -5.26 -11.41 -2.56
CA GLN A 124 -5.81 -12.22 -3.66
C GLN A 124 -4.71 -13.03 -4.38
N ASN A 125 -3.48 -12.53 -4.36
CA ASN A 125 -2.30 -13.18 -4.96
C ASN A 125 -1.47 -13.99 -3.94
N GLY A 126 -2.05 -14.39 -2.81
CA GLY A 126 -1.40 -15.25 -1.83
C GLY A 126 -0.31 -14.57 -1.00
N LEU A 127 -0.27 -13.24 -1.00
CA LEU A 127 0.64 -12.46 -0.18
C LEU A 127 -0.10 -11.95 1.07
N PHE A 128 0.63 -11.75 2.17
CA PHE A 128 0.05 -11.21 3.40
C PHE A 128 0.98 -10.24 4.10
N ALA A 129 0.42 -9.25 4.75
CA ALA A 129 1.16 -8.20 5.43
C ALA A 129 1.26 -8.47 6.94
N ILE A 130 2.44 -8.20 7.51
CA ILE A 130 2.69 -8.26 8.95
C ILE A 130 3.19 -6.90 9.43
N HIS A 131 2.55 -6.36 10.46
CA HIS A 131 3.05 -5.18 11.17
C HIS A 131 4.30 -5.57 11.98
N SER A 132 5.46 -5.27 11.43
CA SER A 132 6.76 -5.64 11.99
C SER A 132 7.87 -4.73 11.48
N ALA A 133 8.89 -4.49 12.29
CA ALA A 133 10.16 -3.97 11.83
C ALA A 133 11.07 -5.14 11.40
N SER A 134 11.90 -4.94 10.38
CA SER A 134 12.71 -6.03 9.83
C SER A 134 14.12 -5.61 9.44
N ILE A 135 15.03 -6.57 9.54
CA ILE A 135 16.44 -6.45 9.19
C ILE A 135 16.89 -7.65 8.35
N LEU A 136 17.99 -7.50 7.62
CA LEU A 136 18.68 -8.59 6.96
C LEU A 136 19.86 -9.06 7.83
N TYR A 137 19.89 -10.33 8.20
CA TYR A 137 21.02 -10.93 8.90
C TYR A 137 21.27 -12.35 8.43
N ARG A 138 22.53 -12.64 8.05
CA ARG A 138 22.95 -13.95 7.49
C ARG A 138 22.06 -14.40 6.34
N GLU A 139 21.83 -13.50 5.38
CA GLU A 139 21.01 -13.74 4.17
C GLU A 139 19.53 -14.10 4.44
N LYS A 140 19.04 -13.82 5.66
CA LYS A 140 17.65 -14.04 6.05
C LYS A 140 17.02 -12.76 6.57
N ALA A 141 15.76 -12.56 6.24
CA ALA A 141 14.93 -11.50 6.83
C ALA A 141 14.51 -11.92 8.25
N TRP A 142 14.76 -11.04 9.21
CA TRP A 142 14.33 -11.19 10.60
C TRP A 142 13.28 -10.14 10.89
N LEU A 143 12.07 -10.59 11.27
CA LEU A 143 10.92 -9.74 11.53
C LEU A 143 10.62 -9.68 13.02
N PHE A 144 10.51 -8.48 13.55
CA PHE A 144 10.16 -8.20 14.95
C PHE A 144 8.75 -7.64 14.99
N SER A 145 7.78 -8.45 15.40
CA SER A 145 6.37 -8.07 15.50
C SER A 145 5.97 -7.87 16.96
N GLY A 146 4.95 -7.05 17.18
CA GLY A 146 4.40 -6.73 18.49
C GLY A 146 3.61 -5.43 18.47
N HIS A 147 2.91 -5.12 19.57
CA HIS A 147 2.13 -3.89 19.69
C HIS A 147 2.98 -2.62 19.48
N SER A 148 2.31 -1.52 19.14
CA SER A 148 2.97 -0.20 19.08
C SER A 148 3.64 0.11 20.42
N GLY A 149 4.83 0.72 20.38
CA GLY A 149 5.58 1.07 21.58
C GLY A 149 6.40 -0.07 22.23
N MET A 150 6.31 -1.31 21.76
CA MET A 150 7.09 -2.44 22.33
C MET A 150 8.60 -2.43 22.01
N GLY A 151 9.10 -1.39 21.35
CA GLY A 151 10.51 -1.24 21.06
C GLY A 151 11.00 -1.98 19.81
N LYS A 152 10.12 -2.35 18.85
CA LYS A 152 10.53 -2.99 17.58
C LYS A 152 11.66 -2.22 16.89
N SER A 153 11.45 -0.92 16.66
CA SER A 153 12.45 -0.05 16.00
C SER A 153 13.72 0.14 16.83
N THR A 154 13.60 0.17 18.16
CA THR A 154 14.76 0.21 19.05
C THR A 154 15.58 -1.07 18.92
N HIS A 155 14.90 -2.22 18.87
CA HIS A 155 15.57 -3.52 18.75
C HIS A 155 16.28 -3.65 17.40
N THR A 156 15.63 -3.32 16.27
CA THR A 156 16.29 -3.33 14.97
C THR A 156 17.42 -2.30 14.88
N GLY A 157 17.28 -1.16 15.56
CA GLY A 157 18.34 -0.16 15.69
C GLY A 157 19.59 -0.70 16.41
N LEU A 158 19.42 -1.48 17.47
CA LEU A 158 20.54 -2.15 18.17
C LEU A 158 21.25 -3.16 17.27
N TRP A 159 20.52 -3.96 16.52
CA TRP A 159 21.10 -4.88 15.53
C TRP A 159 21.92 -4.13 14.48
N HIS A 160 21.39 -3.02 13.97
CA HIS A 160 22.11 -2.18 13.04
C HIS A 160 23.40 -1.62 13.64
N GLN A 161 23.34 -1.03 14.83
CA GLN A 161 24.48 -0.42 15.51
C GLN A 161 25.57 -1.43 15.87
N LEU A 162 25.18 -2.61 16.37
CA LEU A 162 26.15 -3.58 16.90
C LEU A 162 26.68 -4.53 15.83
N LEU A 163 25.90 -4.85 14.81
CA LEU A 163 26.21 -5.89 13.82
C LEU A 163 26.21 -5.36 12.37
N GLY A 164 25.93 -4.07 12.17
CA GLY A 164 25.87 -3.48 10.82
C GLY A 164 24.75 -4.04 9.93
N THR A 165 23.70 -4.63 10.52
CA THR A 165 22.62 -5.26 9.75
C THR A 165 21.84 -4.22 8.93
N PRO A 166 21.58 -4.46 7.62
CA PRO A 166 20.71 -3.60 6.85
C PRO A 166 19.26 -3.66 7.36
N PHE A 167 18.58 -2.51 7.41
CA PHE A 167 17.13 -2.45 7.60
C PHE A 167 16.42 -2.87 6.31
N LEU A 168 15.27 -3.55 6.44
CA LEU A 168 14.40 -3.89 5.31
C LEU A 168 13.14 -3.02 5.30
N ASN A 169 12.37 -3.01 6.40
CA ASN A 169 11.21 -2.14 6.56
C ASN A 169 10.95 -1.85 8.04
N GLY A 170 10.52 -0.62 8.33
CA GLY A 170 10.33 -0.16 9.72
C GLY A 170 8.95 -0.44 10.31
N ASP A 171 7.95 -0.83 9.50
CA ASP A 171 6.56 -0.90 9.96
C ASP A 171 5.74 -2.03 9.33
N LEU A 172 5.74 -2.18 8.01
CA LEU A 172 4.90 -3.14 7.30
C LEU A 172 5.73 -4.01 6.37
N ASN A 173 5.71 -5.31 6.60
CA ASN A 173 6.38 -6.28 5.75
C ASN A 173 5.37 -7.13 5.00
N LEU A 174 5.57 -7.31 3.71
CA LEU A 174 4.76 -8.19 2.88
C LEU A 174 5.48 -9.52 2.70
N LEU A 175 4.75 -10.62 2.91
CA LEU A 175 5.28 -11.97 2.84
C LEU A 175 4.51 -12.79 1.80
N GLY A 176 5.21 -13.74 1.20
CA GLY A 176 4.62 -14.74 0.32
C GLY A 176 5.45 -16.02 0.33
N ILE A 177 4.95 -17.04 -0.33
CA ILE A 177 5.65 -18.31 -0.49
C ILE A 177 6.09 -18.44 -1.95
N HIS A 178 7.39 -18.57 -2.17
CA HIS A 178 7.97 -18.84 -3.48
C HIS A 178 8.91 -20.04 -3.37
N GLU A 179 8.75 -21.04 -4.23
CA GLU A 179 9.55 -22.28 -4.23
C GLU A 179 9.69 -22.91 -2.81
N ASN A 180 8.58 -23.01 -2.11
CA ASN A 180 8.50 -23.55 -0.73
C ASN A 180 9.35 -22.78 0.30
N ARG A 181 9.66 -21.51 0.06
CA ARG A 181 10.36 -20.60 0.98
C ARG A 181 9.48 -19.39 1.27
N ILE A 182 9.55 -18.90 2.50
CA ILE A 182 8.91 -17.63 2.87
C ILE A 182 9.82 -16.51 2.39
N MET A 183 9.28 -15.64 1.54
CA MET A 183 9.95 -14.46 1.01
C MET A 183 9.39 -13.21 1.67
N VAL A 184 10.25 -12.22 1.89
CA VAL A 184 9.88 -10.88 2.38
C VAL A 184 10.08 -9.89 1.25
N TYR A 185 9.04 -9.15 0.91
CA TYR A 185 9.05 -8.23 -0.21
C TYR A 185 9.12 -6.78 0.28
N GLY A 186 9.95 -5.99 -0.38
CA GLY A 186 10.04 -4.56 -0.15
C GLY A 186 8.78 -3.83 -0.62
N ILE A 187 8.23 -2.99 0.24
CA ILE A 187 7.05 -2.16 -0.03
C ILE A 187 7.24 -0.74 0.50
N PRO A 188 6.57 0.26 -0.08
CA PRO A 188 6.80 1.67 0.29
C PRO A 188 6.23 2.05 1.66
N TRP A 189 5.30 1.27 2.22
CA TRP A 189 4.65 1.57 3.49
C TRP A 189 5.51 1.15 4.67
N CYS A 190 6.26 2.08 5.22
CA CYS A 190 7.27 1.88 6.27
C CYS A 190 7.00 2.68 7.55
N GLY A 191 5.78 3.18 7.72
CA GLY A 191 5.38 4.00 8.87
C GLY A 191 6.18 5.30 8.95
N THR A 192 6.40 5.78 10.15
CA THR A 192 7.14 7.03 10.43
C THR A 192 8.66 6.86 10.31
N SER A 193 9.16 5.64 10.18
CA SER A 193 10.61 5.38 10.09
C SER A 193 11.22 5.88 8.78
N GLY A 194 10.45 5.96 7.69
CA GLY A 194 10.94 6.22 6.36
C GLY A 194 11.88 5.13 5.79
N ILE A 195 12.04 4.01 6.51
CA ILE A 195 13.00 2.96 6.17
C ILE A 195 12.28 1.81 5.46
N TYR A 196 12.63 1.59 4.20
CA TYR A 196 12.16 0.44 3.42
C TYR A 196 13.21 0.02 2.38
N THR A 197 13.03 -1.16 1.81
CA THR A 197 13.79 -1.65 0.64
C THR A 197 12.83 -1.96 -0.51
N ILE A 198 13.34 -1.88 -1.72
CA ILE A 198 12.63 -2.33 -2.94
C ILE A 198 13.01 -3.76 -3.35
N LYS A 199 13.87 -4.42 -2.56
CA LYS A 199 14.37 -5.78 -2.83
C LYS A 199 13.50 -6.82 -2.15
N THR A 200 13.60 -8.05 -2.66
CA THR A 200 13.00 -9.27 -2.08
C THR A 200 14.10 -10.10 -1.40
N TYR A 201 13.77 -10.73 -0.29
CA TYR A 201 14.68 -11.55 0.51
C TYR A 201 14.06 -12.85 0.93
#